data_bce89b697010dc245970bb657567c49e
#
_entry.id   bce89b697010dc245970bb657567c49e
#
_cell.length_a   1.000
_cell.length_b   1.000
_cell.length_c   1.000
_cell.angle_alpha   90.00
_cell.angle_beta   90.00
_cell.angle_gamma   90.00
#
_symmetry.space_group_name_H-M   'P 1'
#
loop_
_entity.id
_entity.type
_entity.pdbx_description
1 polymer ?
#
loop_
_entity_poly.entity_id
_entity_poly.type
_entity_poly.pdbx_seq_one_letter_code
_entity_poly.pdbx_strand_id
1 'polypeptide(L)'
;MSLCVFALIASEFMPVSLLTPMAAELQVSEGMVGQGIAISGLFAVLTSLSVSTLAGSMNRRTLLLGLTTLMAVSGALVALAPGYMVFMTGRALIGVVIGGFWSMSAATAMRLVPASQVPRALAIFNGGNALATVVAAPLGSYLGSVIGWRGAFFCLVPVALLALAWQWVSLPAMKAERPTGAAGNVFTIFTAFKSAPVAWGMAACGSFFMGQFVLFTYIRPFLETVTGIGAATVSLVLLVIGVAGFAGTLLIGRFLGTGLYRTLVVIPALMAAIAAALLPAGAWFAAVVVLLGMWGLLGTSAPVGWWSWIAKAMPHDAEAGGGLMVAVVQTSIAVGSTLGGVLFDSAGSRGTFMVAAAVLAVSSVLAFVTARITSRTT
;
A
#
# COMPACT_ATOMS: atom_id res chain seq x y z
N MET A 1 -17.06 -7.14 4.45
CA MET A 1 -15.88 -6.92 3.57
C MET A 1 -15.05 -5.70 4.01
N SER A 2 -15.62 -4.55 4.34
CA SER A 2 -14.85 -3.35 4.79
C SER A 2 -13.96 -3.61 6.01
N LEU A 3 -14.44 -4.40 6.98
CA LEU A 3 -13.65 -4.79 8.15
C LEU A 3 -12.43 -5.66 7.76
N CYS A 4 -12.58 -6.50 6.72
CA CYS A 4 -11.43 -7.26 6.19
C CYS A 4 -10.42 -6.35 5.52
N VAL A 5 -10.87 -5.36 4.73
CA VAL A 5 -9.98 -4.37 4.13
C VAL A 5 -9.25 -3.59 5.21
N PHE A 6 -9.95 -3.17 6.25
CA PHE A 6 -9.32 -2.50 7.39
C PHE A 6 -8.22 -3.36 8.03
N ALA A 7 -8.54 -4.61 8.39
CA ALA A 7 -7.58 -5.52 9.01
C ALA A 7 -6.39 -5.83 8.09
N LEU A 8 -6.66 -5.98 6.78
CA LEU A 8 -5.64 -6.25 5.77
C LEU A 8 -4.63 -5.09 5.67
N ILE A 9 -5.12 -3.87 5.48
CA ILE A 9 -4.30 -2.66 5.34
C ILE A 9 -3.58 -2.35 6.67
N ALA A 10 -4.26 -2.54 7.81
CA ALA A 10 -3.62 -2.40 9.11
C ALA A 10 -2.46 -3.39 9.27
N SER A 11 -2.65 -4.65 8.90
CA SER A 11 -1.61 -5.68 8.93
C SER A 11 -0.44 -5.37 7.98
N GLU A 12 -0.73 -4.79 6.82
CA GLU A 12 0.27 -4.44 5.80
C GLU A 12 1.20 -3.33 6.30
N PHE A 13 0.65 -2.24 6.86
CA PHE A 13 1.39 -1.03 7.21
C PHE A 13 1.81 -0.92 8.68
N MET A 14 1.28 -1.75 9.57
CA MET A 14 1.65 -1.74 10.98
C MET A 14 3.18 -1.89 11.23
N PRO A 15 3.95 -2.70 10.46
CA PRO A 15 5.39 -2.77 10.63
C PRO A 15 6.11 -1.41 10.53
N VAL A 16 5.63 -0.50 9.67
CA VAL A 16 6.21 0.85 9.54
C VAL A 16 6.21 1.59 10.87
N SER A 17 5.12 1.47 11.62
CA SER A 17 4.97 2.13 12.91
C SER A 17 5.63 1.41 14.08
N LEU A 18 6.10 0.18 13.88
CA LEU A 18 6.69 -0.71 14.90
C LEU A 18 8.12 -1.12 14.57
N LEU A 19 8.73 -0.52 13.53
CA LEU A 19 9.99 -0.97 12.95
C LEU A 19 11.10 -1.10 13.99
N THR A 20 11.36 -0.03 14.76
CA THR A 20 12.43 0.02 15.78
C THR A 20 12.23 -1.00 16.91
N PRO A 21 11.07 -1.10 17.59
CA PRO A 21 10.90 -2.10 18.64
C PRO A 21 10.94 -3.54 18.12
N MET A 22 10.53 -3.78 16.88
CA MET A 22 10.64 -5.09 16.24
C MET A 22 12.10 -5.45 15.97
N ALA A 23 12.89 -4.53 15.43
CA ALA A 23 14.31 -4.71 15.17
C ALA A 23 15.08 -5.05 16.46
N ALA A 24 14.84 -4.28 17.51
CA ALA A 24 15.47 -4.46 18.80
C ALA A 24 15.16 -5.84 19.41
N GLU A 25 13.90 -6.29 19.39
CA GLU A 25 13.50 -7.55 20.03
C GLU A 25 13.83 -8.78 19.18
N LEU A 26 13.77 -8.67 17.84
CA LEU A 26 14.16 -9.74 16.91
C LEU A 26 15.68 -9.81 16.71
N GLN A 27 16.45 -8.86 17.28
CA GLN A 27 17.91 -8.76 17.18
C GLN A 27 18.42 -8.69 15.72
N VAL A 28 17.76 -7.88 14.91
CA VAL A 28 18.10 -7.63 13.50
C VAL A 28 18.11 -6.12 13.23
N SER A 29 18.61 -5.71 12.07
CA SER A 29 18.57 -4.29 11.67
C SER A 29 17.15 -3.84 11.31
N GLU A 30 16.91 -2.52 11.35
CA GLU A 30 15.64 -1.95 10.89
C GLU A 30 15.42 -2.21 9.41
N GLY A 31 16.48 -2.23 8.61
CA GLY A 31 16.43 -2.63 7.21
C GLY A 31 15.92 -4.05 7.02
N MET A 32 16.37 -4.99 7.86
CA MET A 32 15.87 -6.38 7.83
C MET A 32 14.38 -6.46 8.20
N VAL A 33 13.91 -5.73 9.19
CA VAL A 33 12.48 -5.70 9.52
C VAL A 33 11.68 -5.09 8.37
N GLY A 34 12.19 -4.04 7.73
CA GLY A 34 11.59 -3.41 6.54
C GLY A 34 11.41 -4.38 5.37
N GLN A 35 12.27 -5.40 5.23
CA GLN A 35 12.09 -6.48 4.25
C GLN A 35 10.81 -7.30 4.47
N GLY A 36 10.22 -7.26 5.68
CA GLY A 36 8.89 -7.82 5.92
C GLY A 36 7.79 -7.18 5.08
N ILE A 37 7.94 -5.91 4.67
CA ILE A 37 7.04 -5.25 3.72
C ILE A 37 7.34 -5.74 2.30
N ALA A 38 8.62 -5.86 1.95
CA ALA A 38 9.04 -6.33 0.64
C ALA A 38 8.55 -7.76 0.35
N ILE A 39 8.70 -8.68 1.30
CA ILE A 39 8.26 -10.08 1.10
C ILE A 39 6.73 -10.16 0.97
N SER A 40 5.97 -9.37 1.74
CA SER A 40 4.52 -9.34 1.57
C SER A 40 4.12 -8.78 0.21
N GLY A 41 4.79 -7.74 -0.30
CA GLY A 41 4.60 -7.23 -1.65
C GLY A 41 4.91 -8.25 -2.74
N LEU A 42 6.02 -8.97 -2.62
CA LEU A 42 6.39 -10.05 -3.55
C LEU A 42 5.32 -11.14 -3.62
N PHE A 43 4.89 -11.67 -2.46
CA PHE A 43 3.83 -12.69 -2.43
C PHE A 43 2.47 -12.14 -2.87
N ALA A 44 2.20 -10.85 -2.68
CA ALA A 44 1.00 -10.21 -3.21
C ALA A 44 0.99 -10.20 -4.74
N VAL A 45 2.11 -9.87 -5.39
CA VAL A 45 2.25 -9.93 -6.86
C VAL A 45 2.07 -11.36 -7.35
N LEU A 46 2.80 -12.32 -6.78
CA LEU A 46 2.72 -13.72 -7.19
C LEU A 46 1.28 -14.25 -7.07
N THR A 47 0.60 -13.93 -5.98
CA THR A 47 -0.78 -14.37 -5.76
C THR A 47 -1.76 -13.65 -6.66
N SER A 48 -1.63 -12.33 -6.86
CA SER A 48 -2.55 -11.58 -7.72
C SER A 48 -2.53 -12.08 -9.17
N LEU A 49 -1.37 -12.50 -9.64
CA LEU A 49 -1.19 -13.04 -10.99
C LEU A 49 -1.65 -14.51 -11.12
N SER A 50 -1.59 -15.28 -10.03
CA SER A 50 -1.89 -16.72 -10.07
C SER A 50 -3.28 -17.08 -9.53
N VAL A 51 -3.90 -16.22 -8.71
CA VAL A 51 -5.16 -16.53 -8.02
C VAL A 51 -6.31 -16.87 -8.96
N SER A 52 -6.41 -16.20 -10.10
CA SER A 52 -7.46 -16.48 -11.10
C SER A 52 -7.31 -17.90 -11.68
N THR A 53 -6.08 -18.36 -11.88
CA THR A 53 -5.77 -19.70 -12.41
C THR A 53 -5.90 -20.75 -11.32
N LEU A 54 -5.35 -20.51 -10.13
CA LEU A 54 -5.38 -21.45 -9.00
C LEU A 54 -6.77 -21.63 -8.42
N ALA A 55 -7.53 -20.53 -8.31
CA ALA A 55 -8.89 -20.58 -7.80
C ALA A 55 -9.88 -21.24 -8.77
N GLY A 56 -9.60 -21.21 -10.08
CA GLY A 56 -10.36 -21.90 -11.11
C GLY A 56 -11.88 -21.84 -10.90
N SER A 57 -12.51 -23.00 -10.69
CA SER A 57 -13.94 -23.15 -10.42
C SER A 57 -14.32 -23.05 -8.93
N MET A 58 -13.38 -22.70 -8.04
CA MET A 58 -13.65 -22.61 -6.61
C MET A 58 -14.71 -21.54 -6.31
N ASN A 59 -15.60 -21.83 -5.36
CA ASN A 59 -16.60 -20.88 -4.89
C ASN A 59 -15.90 -19.63 -4.30
N ARG A 60 -16.25 -18.45 -4.79
CA ARG A 60 -15.66 -17.17 -4.34
C ARG A 60 -15.82 -16.94 -2.85
N ARG A 61 -16.94 -17.39 -2.25
CA ARG A 61 -17.12 -17.38 -0.79
C ARG A 61 -16.05 -18.19 -0.08
N THR A 62 -15.81 -19.43 -0.49
CA THR A 62 -14.81 -20.32 0.13
C THR A 62 -13.42 -19.70 0.04
N LEU A 63 -13.07 -19.11 -1.11
CA LEU A 63 -11.79 -18.50 -1.32
C LEU A 63 -11.59 -17.25 -0.42
N LEU A 64 -12.60 -16.36 -0.32
CA LEU A 64 -12.54 -15.20 0.56
C LEU A 64 -12.47 -15.58 2.05
N LEU A 65 -13.22 -16.60 2.47
CA LEU A 65 -13.14 -17.13 3.83
C LEU A 65 -11.75 -17.73 4.10
N GLY A 66 -11.18 -18.47 3.15
CA GLY A 66 -9.83 -19.03 3.25
C GLY A 66 -8.77 -17.93 3.38
N LEU A 67 -8.86 -16.87 2.57
CA LEU A 67 -7.95 -15.72 2.67
C LEU A 67 -8.09 -14.99 4.00
N THR A 68 -9.33 -14.81 4.51
CA THR A 68 -9.54 -14.16 5.81
C THR A 68 -9.04 -15.01 6.97
N THR A 69 -9.17 -16.34 6.88
CA THR A 69 -8.57 -17.30 7.83
C THR A 69 -7.04 -17.18 7.78
N LEU A 70 -6.45 -17.15 6.58
CA LEU A 70 -5.01 -17.01 6.38
C LEU A 70 -4.50 -15.67 6.96
N MET A 71 -5.30 -14.60 6.87
CA MET A 71 -5.00 -13.30 7.50
C MET A 71 -4.91 -13.42 9.03
N ALA A 72 -5.86 -14.11 9.67
CA ALA A 72 -5.82 -14.35 11.11
C ALA A 72 -4.60 -15.20 11.52
N VAL A 73 -4.30 -16.25 10.75
CA VAL A 73 -3.11 -17.11 10.95
C VAL A 73 -1.83 -16.29 10.79
N SER A 74 -1.73 -15.45 9.75
CA SER A 74 -0.60 -14.55 9.53
C SER A 74 -0.38 -13.61 10.72
N GLY A 75 -1.45 -12.96 11.19
CA GLY A 75 -1.39 -12.06 12.35
C GLY A 75 -0.94 -12.80 13.62
N ALA A 76 -1.44 -14.00 13.87
CA ALA A 76 -1.02 -14.83 14.99
C ALA A 76 0.45 -15.27 14.89
N LEU A 77 0.89 -15.68 13.69
CA LEU A 77 2.30 -16.06 13.46
C LEU A 77 3.25 -14.88 13.70
N VAL A 78 2.91 -13.69 13.22
CA VAL A 78 3.70 -12.49 13.47
C VAL A 78 3.72 -12.15 14.95
N ALA A 79 2.57 -12.16 15.62
CA ALA A 79 2.46 -11.85 17.05
C ALA A 79 3.25 -12.83 17.94
N LEU A 80 3.27 -14.10 17.58
CA LEU A 80 3.90 -15.18 18.34
C LEU A 80 5.32 -15.52 17.83
N ALA A 81 5.86 -14.74 16.88
CA ALA A 81 7.14 -15.04 16.25
C ALA A 81 8.30 -15.04 17.25
N PRO A 82 8.96 -16.19 17.49
CA PRO A 82 10.12 -16.28 18.38
C PRO A 82 11.38 -15.67 17.74
N GLY A 83 11.38 -15.45 16.44
CA GLY A 83 12.52 -14.92 15.70
C GLY A 83 12.14 -14.48 14.29
N TYR A 84 13.13 -13.93 13.60
CA TYR A 84 12.98 -13.28 12.30
C TYR A 84 12.34 -14.16 11.20
N MET A 85 12.71 -15.44 11.13
CA MET A 85 12.20 -16.34 10.09
C MET A 85 10.69 -16.60 10.22
N VAL A 86 10.18 -16.76 11.45
CA VAL A 86 8.74 -16.93 11.69
C VAL A 86 8.00 -15.63 11.40
N PHE A 87 8.57 -14.48 11.78
CA PHE A 87 8.05 -13.17 11.38
C PHE A 87 7.93 -13.05 9.85
N MET A 88 9.00 -13.37 9.09
CA MET A 88 9.00 -13.32 7.63
C MET A 88 7.98 -14.27 7.00
N THR A 89 7.78 -15.46 7.58
CA THR A 89 6.73 -16.39 7.13
C THR A 89 5.35 -15.79 7.31
N GLY A 90 5.06 -15.19 8.46
CA GLY A 90 3.81 -14.47 8.68
C GLY A 90 3.62 -13.33 7.67
N ARG A 91 4.69 -12.57 7.37
CA ARG A 91 4.66 -11.50 6.36
C ARG A 91 4.42 -12.01 4.93
N ALA A 92 4.98 -13.18 4.57
CA ALA A 92 4.70 -13.83 3.29
C ALA A 92 3.22 -14.24 3.17
N LEU A 93 2.65 -14.80 4.23
CA LEU A 93 1.24 -15.20 4.26
C LEU A 93 0.29 -14.02 4.10
N ILE A 94 0.56 -12.88 4.76
CA ILE A 94 -0.28 -11.67 4.55
C ILE A 94 -0.15 -11.17 3.11
N GLY A 95 1.01 -11.32 2.47
CA GLY A 95 1.19 -11.03 1.05
C GLY A 95 0.25 -11.86 0.16
N VAL A 96 0.14 -13.16 0.42
CA VAL A 96 -0.85 -14.03 -0.28
C VAL A 96 -2.27 -13.48 -0.10
N VAL A 97 -2.63 -13.05 1.10
CA VAL A 97 -3.95 -12.48 1.37
C VAL A 97 -4.16 -11.17 0.61
N ILE A 98 -3.16 -10.27 0.60
CA ILE A 98 -3.22 -8.99 -0.12
C ILE A 98 -3.49 -9.25 -1.61
N GLY A 99 -2.67 -10.08 -2.26
CA GLY A 99 -2.82 -10.37 -3.68
C GLY A 99 -4.15 -11.02 -4.02
N GLY A 100 -4.56 -12.04 -3.25
CA GLY A 100 -5.82 -12.75 -3.47
C GLY A 100 -7.05 -11.88 -3.19
N PHE A 101 -7.03 -11.10 -2.11
CA PHE A 101 -8.17 -10.29 -1.70
C PHE A 101 -8.41 -9.12 -2.66
N TRP A 102 -7.38 -8.35 -3.01
CA TRP A 102 -7.52 -7.22 -3.94
C TRP A 102 -7.95 -7.65 -5.34
N SER A 103 -7.50 -8.82 -5.81
CA SER A 103 -7.88 -9.33 -7.13
C SER A 103 -9.39 -9.68 -7.26
N MET A 104 -10.08 -9.95 -6.14
CA MET A 104 -11.44 -10.51 -6.21
C MET A 104 -12.49 -9.73 -5.44
N SER A 105 -12.11 -8.99 -4.41
CA SER A 105 -13.07 -8.44 -3.46
C SER A 105 -13.94 -7.33 -4.06
N ALA A 106 -13.40 -6.49 -4.93
CA ALA A 106 -14.18 -5.45 -5.60
C ALA A 106 -15.24 -6.06 -6.53
N ALA A 107 -14.85 -7.05 -7.34
CA ALA A 107 -15.78 -7.77 -8.22
C ALA A 107 -16.86 -8.51 -7.41
N THR A 108 -16.47 -9.12 -6.28
CA THR A 108 -17.42 -9.76 -5.36
C THR A 108 -18.39 -8.73 -4.75
N ALA A 109 -17.90 -7.57 -4.31
CA ALA A 109 -18.75 -6.52 -3.76
C ALA A 109 -19.79 -6.02 -4.77
N MET A 110 -19.39 -5.87 -6.04
CA MET A 110 -20.31 -5.48 -7.12
C MET A 110 -21.39 -6.52 -7.39
N ARG A 111 -21.09 -7.82 -7.25
CA ARG A 111 -22.06 -8.90 -7.43
C ARG A 111 -23.10 -9.05 -6.30
N LEU A 112 -22.80 -8.49 -5.13
CA LEU A 112 -23.66 -8.60 -3.94
C LEU A 112 -24.80 -7.58 -3.95
N VAL A 113 -24.80 -6.63 -4.85
CA VAL A 113 -25.78 -5.53 -4.89
C VAL A 113 -26.31 -5.31 -6.33
N PRO A 114 -27.53 -4.76 -6.46
CA PRO A 114 -28.05 -4.30 -7.76
C PRO A 114 -27.13 -3.23 -8.38
N ALA A 115 -27.11 -3.13 -9.72
CA ALA A 115 -26.24 -2.19 -10.44
C ALA A 115 -26.36 -0.73 -9.96
N SER A 116 -27.57 -0.29 -9.57
CA SER A 116 -27.81 1.05 -9.02
C SER A 116 -27.12 1.31 -7.68
N GLN A 117 -26.76 0.28 -6.91
CA GLN A 117 -26.13 0.39 -5.59
C GLN A 117 -24.62 0.11 -5.63
N VAL A 118 -24.06 -0.26 -6.77
CA VAL A 118 -22.62 -0.56 -6.93
C VAL A 118 -21.71 0.59 -6.44
N PRO A 119 -21.96 1.87 -6.78
CA PRO A 119 -21.12 2.97 -6.27
C PRO A 119 -21.11 3.05 -4.75
N ARG A 120 -22.26 2.84 -4.11
CA ARG A 120 -22.39 2.84 -2.65
C ARG A 120 -21.67 1.65 -2.02
N ALA A 121 -21.77 0.47 -2.60
CA ALA A 121 -21.09 -0.74 -2.11
C ALA A 121 -19.57 -0.60 -2.18
N LEU A 122 -19.04 -0.05 -3.28
CA LEU A 122 -17.61 0.22 -3.44
C LEU A 122 -17.14 1.32 -2.49
N ALA A 123 -17.94 2.35 -2.24
CA ALA A 123 -17.62 3.39 -1.26
C ALA A 123 -17.51 2.81 0.16
N ILE A 124 -18.45 1.96 0.58
CA ILE A 124 -18.42 1.27 1.87
C ILE A 124 -17.21 0.32 1.94
N PHE A 125 -16.92 -0.41 0.87
CA PHE A 125 -15.76 -1.29 0.78
C PHE A 125 -14.45 -0.52 0.97
N ASN A 126 -14.27 0.58 0.25
CA ASN A 126 -13.09 1.44 0.37
C ASN A 126 -13.03 2.24 1.67
N GLY A 127 -14.14 2.41 2.37
CA GLY A 127 -14.19 3.04 3.68
C GLY A 127 -13.29 2.33 4.70
N GLY A 128 -13.18 1.00 4.62
CA GLY A 128 -12.25 0.22 5.44
C GLY A 128 -10.79 0.56 5.16
N ASN A 129 -10.43 0.75 3.89
CA ASN A 129 -9.09 1.19 3.48
C ASN A 129 -8.78 2.60 4.00
N ALA A 130 -9.70 3.55 3.81
CA ALA A 130 -9.54 4.92 4.26
C ALA A 130 -9.35 5.01 5.79
N LEU A 131 -10.17 4.26 6.55
CA LEU A 131 -10.04 4.20 8.00
C LEU A 131 -8.71 3.60 8.43
N ALA A 132 -8.28 2.50 7.80
CA ALA A 132 -7.00 1.86 8.12
C ALA A 132 -5.83 2.79 7.83
N THR A 133 -5.85 3.52 6.73
CA THR A 133 -4.78 4.46 6.37
C THR A 133 -4.59 5.56 7.41
N VAL A 134 -5.69 6.01 8.05
CA VAL A 134 -5.63 7.04 9.10
C VAL A 134 -5.21 6.46 10.44
N VAL A 135 -5.73 5.28 10.80
CA VAL A 135 -5.71 4.78 12.18
C VAL A 135 -4.62 3.73 12.42
N ALA A 136 -4.27 2.92 11.40
CA ALA A 136 -3.44 1.74 11.62
C ALA A 136 -2.03 2.08 12.13
N ALA A 137 -1.35 3.05 11.52
CA ALA A 137 0.00 3.41 11.92
C ALA A 137 0.05 4.08 13.30
N PRO A 138 -0.75 5.12 13.61
CA PRO A 138 -0.74 5.73 14.93
C PRO A 138 -1.20 4.77 16.03
N LEU A 139 -2.26 3.98 15.77
CA LEU A 139 -2.74 2.98 16.72
C LEU A 139 -1.72 1.87 16.94
N GLY A 140 -1.07 1.39 15.87
CA GLY A 140 0.02 0.43 15.96
C GLY A 140 1.18 0.94 16.81
N SER A 141 1.62 2.18 16.58
CA SER A 141 2.67 2.82 17.38
C SER A 141 2.28 2.95 18.85
N TYR A 142 1.03 3.40 19.13
CA TYR A 142 0.53 3.54 20.50
C TYR A 142 0.42 2.17 21.20
N LEU A 143 -0.23 1.20 20.58
CA LEU A 143 -0.34 -0.15 21.15
C LEU A 143 1.04 -0.78 21.35
N GLY A 144 1.95 -0.57 20.40
CA GLY A 144 3.32 -1.03 20.52
C GLY A 144 4.06 -0.47 21.73
N SER A 145 3.76 0.77 22.14
CA SER A 145 4.35 1.38 23.32
C SER A 145 3.73 0.89 24.64
N VAL A 146 2.48 0.42 24.64
CA VAL A 146 1.73 0.00 25.84
C VAL A 146 1.82 -1.50 26.07
N ILE A 147 1.60 -2.31 25.02
CA ILE A 147 1.50 -3.77 25.09
C ILE A 147 2.56 -4.49 24.24
N GLY A 148 3.54 -3.74 23.73
CA GLY A 148 4.57 -4.25 22.83
C GLY A 148 4.06 -4.50 21.41
N TRP A 149 5.00 -4.64 20.46
CA TRP A 149 4.66 -4.83 19.05
C TRP A 149 3.93 -6.15 18.80
N ARG A 150 4.23 -7.20 19.55
CA ARG A 150 3.50 -8.48 19.47
C ARG A 150 2.05 -8.32 19.86
N GLY A 151 1.79 -7.61 20.95
CA GLY A 151 0.42 -7.29 21.40
C GLY A 151 -0.34 -6.47 20.36
N ALA A 152 0.31 -5.49 19.72
CA ALA A 152 -0.30 -4.69 18.66
C ALA A 152 -0.73 -5.55 17.47
N PHE A 153 0.11 -6.48 16.99
CA PHE A 153 -0.26 -7.44 15.95
C PHE A 153 -1.34 -8.42 16.41
N PHE A 154 -1.27 -8.88 17.67
CA PHE A 154 -2.27 -9.78 18.22
C PHE A 154 -3.66 -9.16 18.25
N CYS A 155 -3.79 -7.85 18.46
CA CYS A 155 -5.07 -7.12 18.39
C CYS A 155 -5.75 -7.20 17.01
N LEU A 156 -5.01 -7.47 15.94
CA LEU A 156 -5.61 -7.66 14.61
C LEU A 156 -6.25 -9.04 14.45
N VAL A 157 -5.84 -10.03 15.23
CA VAL A 157 -6.38 -11.40 15.13
C VAL A 157 -7.87 -11.45 15.46
N PRO A 158 -8.37 -10.92 16.59
CA PRO A 158 -9.80 -10.86 16.86
C PRO A 158 -10.57 -10.05 15.81
N VAL A 159 -9.99 -8.98 15.26
CA VAL A 159 -10.63 -8.21 14.18
C VAL A 159 -10.79 -9.07 12.92
N ALA A 160 -9.75 -9.84 12.57
CA ALA A 160 -9.80 -10.78 11.44
C ALA A 160 -10.81 -11.91 11.68
N LEU A 161 -10.89 -12.44 12.91
CA LEU A 161 -11.87 -13.48 13.27
C LEU A 161 -13.32 -12.94 13.26
N LEU A 162 -13.54 -11.72 13.73
CA LEU A 162 -14.84 -11.05 13.61
C LEU A 162 -15.24 -10.85 12.14
N ALA A 163 -14.28 -10.43 11.32
CA ALA A 163 -14.49 -10.28 9.89
C ALA A 163 -14.80 -11.62 9.21
N LEU A 164 -14.12 -12.69 9.62
CA LEU A 164 -14.36 -14.06 9.17
C LEU A 164 -15.77 -14.54 9.56
N ALA A 165 -16.15 -14.39 10.82
CA ALA A 165 -17.47 -14.77 11.30
C ALA A 165 -18.58 -14.00 10.56
N TRP A 166 -18.38 -12.69 10.36
CA TRP A 166 -19.34 -11.88 9.61
C TRP A 166 -19.43 -12.31 8.13
N GLN A 167 -18.31 -12.58 7.49
CA GLN A 167 -18.32 -13.11 6.12
C GLN A 167 -18.99 -14.48 6.03
N TRP A 168 -18.74 -15.35 6.99
CA TRP A 168 -19.36 -16.68 7.05
C TRP A 168 -20.88 -16.61 7.04
N VAL A 169 -21.46 -15.68 7.81
CA VAL A 169 -22.92 -15.50 7.92
C VAL A 169 -23.47 -14.73 6.70
N SER A 170 -22.74 -13.71 6.22
CA SER A 170 -23.31 -12.74 5.27
C SER A 170 -23.04 -13.07 3.79
N LEU A 171 -21.98 -13.82 3.47
CA LEU A 171 -21.65 -14.12 2.08
C LEU A 171 -22.45 -15.29 1.55
N PRO A 172 -23.24 -15.11 0.47
CA PRO A 172 -23.89 -16.21 -0.22
C PRO A 172 -22.87 -17.08 -0.98
N ALA A 173 -23.26 -18.31 -1.29
CA ALA A 173 -22.47 -19.14 -2.20
C ALA A 173 -22.45 -18.52 -3.60
N MET A 174 -21.25 -18.26 -4.12
CA MET A 174 -21.04 -17.61 -5.42
C MET A 174 -20.23 -18.53 -6.31
N LYS A 175 -20.89 -19.16 -7.29
CA LYS A 175 -20.17 -19.97 -8.29
C LYS A 175 -19.16 -19.09 -9.04
N ALA A 176 -17.98 -19.64 -9.29
CA ALA A 176 -17.01 -18.99 -10.16
C ALA A 176 -17.60 -18.95 -11.58
N GLU A 177 -17.63 -17.79 -12.20
CA GLU A 177 -17.79 -17.70 -13.64
C GLU A 177 -16.44 -18.06 -14.26
N ARG A 178 -16.45 -18.99 -15.21
CA ARG A 178 -15.27 -19.23 -16.04
C ARG A 178 -14.96 -17.93 -16.75
N PRO A 179 -13.70 -17.48 -16.75
CA PRO A 179 -13.31 -16.31 -17.54
C PRO A 179 -13.69 -16.58 -19.00
N THR A 180 -14.67 -15.86 -19.51
CA THR A 180 -15.02 -15.88 -20.95
C THR A 180 -14.05 -14.93 -21.65
N GLY A 181 -13.00 -15.48 -22.25
CA GLY A 181 -12.02 -14.71 -23.01
C GLY A 181 -10.59 -14.94 -22.53
N ALA A 182 -9.63 -14.38 -23.25
CA ALA A 182 -8.18 -14.53 -23.11
C ALA A 182 -7.54 -14.11 -21.75
N ALA A 183 -8.36 -13.97 -20.70
CA ALA A 183 -7.94 -13.64 -19.34
C ALA A 183 -7.09 -14.75 -18.65
N GLY A 184 -6.79 -15.84 -19.35
CA GLY A 184 -5.97 -16.95 -18.84
C GLY A 184 -4.47 -16.80 -19.04
N ASN A 185 -4.01 -15.79 -19.75
CA ASN A 185 -2.58 -15.66 -20.04
C ASN A 185 -1.99 -14.42 -19.39
N VAL A 186 -1.26 -14.60 -18.28
CA VAL A 186 -0.54 -13.52 -17.56
C VAL A 186 0.32 -12.70 -18.51
N PHE A 187 0.86 -13.31 -19.56
CA PHE A 187 1.66 -12.62 -20.57
C PHE A 187 0.87 -11.60 -21.41
N THR A 188 -0.45 -11.74 -21.51
CA THR A 188 -1.28 -10.76 -22.25
C THR A 188 -1.32 -9.41 -21.53
N ILE A 189 -1.20 -9.39 -20.21
CA ILE A 189 -1.14 -8.16 -19.40
C ILE A 189 0.13 -7.35 -19.76
N PHE A 190 1.24 -8.02 -20.04
CA PHE A 190 2.49 -7.37 -20.44
C PHE A 190 2.45 -6.80 -21.85
N THR A 191 1.49 -7.20 -22.70
CA THR A 191 1.34 -6.58 -24.03
C THR A 191 0.92 -5.11 -23.94
N ALA A 192 0.32 -4.69 -22.83
CA ALA A 192 -0.02 -3.28 -22.55
C ALA A 192 1.23 -2.37 -22.56
N PHE A 193 2.41 -2.89 -22.23
CA PHE A 193 3.67 -2.13 -22.31
C PHE A 193 4.13 -1.82 -23.74
N LYS A 194 3.51 -2.42 -24.76
CA LYS A 194 3.76 -2.02 -26.16
C LYS A 194 3.26 -0.62 -26.46
N SER A 195 2.29 -0.12 -25.71
CA SER A 195 1.83 1.26 -25.77
C SER A 195 2.81 2.17 -25.02
N ALA A 196 3.46 3.09 -25.72
CA ALA A 196 4.41 4.01 -25.12
C ALA A 196 3.80 4.85 -23.96
N PRO A 197 2.59 5.44 -24.08
CA PRO A 197 1.95 6.14 -22.97
C PRO A 197 1.77 5.26 -21.74
N VAL A 198 1.38 3.99 -21.90
CA VAL A 198 1.18 3.05 -20.80
C VAL A 198 2.53 2.67 -20.17
N ALA A 199 3.55 2.39 -20.96
CA ALA A 199 4.88 2.03 -20.47
C ALA A 199 5.51 3.16 -19.62
N TRP A 200 5.53 4.39 -20.15
CA TRP A 200 6.06 5.55 -19.44
C TRP A 200 5.24 5.91 -18.21
N GLY A 201 3.91 5.82 -18.28
CA GLY A 201 3.03 6.09 -17.15
C GLY A 201 3.17 5.05 -16.04
N MET A 202 3.31 3.76 -16.38
CA MET A 202 3.59 2.70 -15.40
C MET A 202 4.97 2.85 -14.78
N ALA A 203 5.99 3.26 -15.55
CA ALA A 203 7.31 3.57 -15.01
C ALA A 203 7.26 4.77 -14.05
N ALA A 204 6.49 5.81 -14.36
CA ALA A 204 6.27 6.96 -13.49
C ALA A 204 5.54 6.54 -12.19
N CYS A 205 4.48 5.76 -12.29
CA CYS A 205 3.73 5.21 -11.16
C CYS A 205 4.63 4.35 -10.28
N GLY A 206 5.38 3.42 -10.87
CA GLY A 206 6.31 2.56 -10.15
C GLY A 206 7.39 3.36 -9.42
N SER A 207 8.01 4.34 -10.09
CA SER A 207 8.99 5.23 -9.44
C SER A 207 8.36 6.04 -8.31
N PHE A 208 7.10 6.46 -8.43
CA PHE A 208 6.38 7.15 -7.36
C PHE A 208 6.28 6.28 -6.11
N PHE A 209 5.71 5.08 -6.23
CA PHE A 209 5.54 4.19 -5.09
C PHE A 209 6.87 3.72 -4.53
N MET A 210 7.86 3.45 -5.38
CA MET A 210 9.20 3.09 -4.93
C MET A 210 9.82 4.20 -4.09
N GLY A 211 9.86 5.45 -4.58
CA GLY A 211 10.41 6.58 -3.84
C GLY A 211 9.65 6.90 -2.54
N GLN A 212 8.31 6.76 -2.58
CA GLN A 212 7.48 6.92 -1.39
C GLN A 212 7.87 5.90 -0.31
N PHE A 213 8.03 4.62 -0.65
CA PHE A 213 8.30 3.56 0.32
C PHE A 213 9.78 3.45 0.72
N VAL A 214 10.72 3.95 -0.08
CA VAL A 214 12.11 4.15 0.36
C VAL A 214 12.15 4.99 1.64
N LEU A 215 11.37 6.08 1.73
CA LEU A 215 11.33 6.96 2.90
C LEU A 215 10.33 6.49 3.95
N PHE A 216 9.09 6.22 3.55
CA PHE A 216 7.98 6.01 4.48
C PHE A 216 8.20 4.80 5.39
N THR A 217 8.82 3.73 4.88
CA THR A 217 9.13 2.54 5.66
C THR A 217 10.01 2.86 6.88
N TYR A 218 10.93 3.83 6.74
CA TYR A 218 11.94 4.18 7.76
C TYR A 218 11.65 5.51 8.46
N ILE A 219 10.40 5.98 8.40
CA ILE A 219 10.00 7.25 9.01
C ILE A 219 10.08 7.22 10.54
N ARG A 220 9.74 6.09 11.16
CA ARG A 220 9.79 5.93 12.62
C ARG A 220 11.23 6.03 13.15
N PRO A 221 12.20 5.25 12.67
CA PRO A 221 13.59 5.40 13.09
C PRO A 221 14.13 6.82 12.89
N PHE A 222 13.77 7.50 11.80
CA PHE A 222 14.13 8.91 11.59
C PHE A 222 13.57 9.81 12.69
N LEU A 223 12.30 9.67 13.05
CA LEU A 223 11.67 10.47 14.09
C LEU A 223 12.30 10.22 15.47
N GLU A 224 12.68 8.99 15.76
CA GLU A 224 13.32 8.60 17.03
C GLU A 224 14.78 9.04 17.11
N THR A 225 15.57 8.88 16.01
CA THR A 225 17.01 9.10 16.03
C THR A 225 17.44 10.52 15.64
N VAL A 226 16.76 11.15 14.68
CA VAL A 226 17.12 12.48 14.16
C VAL A 226 16.29 13.58 14.81
N THR A 227 14.97 13.38 14.90
CA THR A 227 14.08 14.36 15.55
C THR A 227 14.12 14.21 17.09
N GLY A 228 14.51 13.03 17.61
CA GLY A 228 14.69 12.77 19.03
C GLY A 228 13.37 12.69 19.82
N ILE A 229 12.27 12.24 19.21
CA ILE A 229 10.96 12.18 19.84
C ILE A 229 10.62 10.76 20.31
N GLY A 230 9.91 10.66 21.45
CA GLY A 230 9.48 9.39 22.01
C GLY A 230 8.26 8.79 21.28
N ALA A 231 7.99 7.51 21.56
CA ALA A 231 6.96 6.71 20.88
C ALA A 231 5.54 7.31 20.89
N ALA A 232 5.14 7.98 21.99
CA ALA A 232 3.85 8.66 22.08
C ALA A 232 3.74 9.81 21.07
N THR A 233 4.80 10.62 20.94
CA THR A 233 4.85 11.72 19.98
C THR A 233 4.95 11.20 18.54
N VAL A 234 5.67 10.10 18.31
CA VAL A 234 5.69 9.40 17.01
C VAL A 234 4.27 9.02 16.60
N SER A 235 3.47 8.45 17.50
CA SER A 235 2.08 8.10 17.23
C SER A 235 1.24 9.30 16.80
N LEU A 236 1.43 10.46 17.43
CA LEU A 236 0.75 11.71 17.05
C LEU A 236 1.20 12.22 15.67
N VAL A 237 2.48 12.15 15.35
CA VAL A 237 2.99 12.52 14.02
C VAL A 237 2.41 11.60 12.94
N LEU A 238 2.36 10.30 13.18
CA LEU A 238 1.72 9.33 12.27
C LEU A 238 0.22 9.61 12.12
N LEU A 239 -0.46 10.03 13.18
CA LEU A 239 -1.86 10.47 13.10
C LEU A 239 -2.03 11.72 12.23
N VAL A 240 -1.13 12.70 12.36
CA VAL A 240 -1.14 13.89 11.48
C VAL A 240 -0.97 13.49 10.02
N ILE A 241 -0.05 12.56 9.72
CA ILE A 241 0.14 12.02 8.36
C ILE A 241 -1.15 11.37 7.85
N GLY A 242 -1.78 10.51 8.67
CA GLY A 242 -3.01 9.80 8.30
C GLY A 242 -4.19 10.75 8.05
N VAL A 243 -4.44 11.70 8.98
CA VAL A 243 -5.54 12.68 8.87
C VAL A 243 -5.32 13.60 7.66
N ALA A 244 -4.10 14.09 7.46
CA ALA A 244 -3.76 14.90 6.30
C ALA A 244 -3.93 14.10 5.00
N GLY A 245 -3.55 12.81 4.99
CA GLY A 245 -3.73 11.91 3.87
C GLY A 245 -5.20 11.69 3.51
N PHE A 246 -6.05 11.50 4.52
CA PHE A 246 -7.50 11.42 4.33
C PHE A 246 -8.06 12.70 3.70
N ALA A 247 -7.66 13.86 4.24
CA ALA A 247 -8.05 15.17 3.67
C ALA A 247 -7.59 15.31 2.22
N GLY A 248 -6.34 14.90 1.91
CA GLY A 248 -5.82 14.89 0.54
C GLY A 248 -6.66 14.02 -0.40
N THR A 249 -7.06 12.83 0.03
CA THR A 249 -7.91 11.93 -0.76
C THR A 249 -9.28 12.53 -1.06
N LEU A 250 -9.87 13.29 -0.13
CA LEU A 250 -11.13 14.00 -0.36
C LEU A 250 -10.98 15.18 -1.33
N LEU A 251 -9.85 15.87 -1.28
CA LEU A 251 -9.63 17.09 -2.07
C LEU A 251 -9.16 16.80 -3.50
N ILE A 252 -8.46 15.69 -3.73
CA ILE A 252 -7.78 15.42 -5.00
C ILE A 252 -8.72 15.41 -6.20
N GLY A 253 -9.96 14.98 -6.03
CA GLY A 253 -10.96 14.93 -7.10
C GLY A 253 -11.16 16.27 -7.82
N ARG A 254 -11.01 17.39 -7.09
CA ARG A 254 -11.12 18.75 -7.67
C ARG A 254 -9.99 19.06 -8.66
N PHE A 255 -8.80 18.50 -8.43
CA PHE A 255 -7.62 18.72 -9.27
C PHE A 255 -7.56 17.74 -10.46
N LEU A 256 -8.11 16.54 -10.30
CA LEU A 256 -8.09 15.52 -11.35
C LEU A 256 -9.02 15.84 -12.53
N GLY A 257 -10.15 16.52 -12.27
CA GLY A 257 -11.14 16.85 -13.31
C GLY A 257 -10.57 17.71 -14.44
N THR A 258 -9.76 18.71 -14.10
CA THR A 258 -9.23 19.70 -15.05
C THR A 258 -7.73 19.55 -15.33
N GLY A 259 -6.99 18.77 -14.53
CA GLY A 259 -5.53 18.75 -14.57
C GLY A 259 -4.88 17.43 -14.18
N LEU A 260 -5.41 16.28 -14.63
CA LEU A 260 -4.89 14.96 -14.27
C LEU A 260 -3.36 14.86 -14.43
N TYR A 261 -2.84 15.10 -15.63
CA TYR A 261 -1.41 15.00 -15.91
C TYR A 261 -0.58 15.99 -15.10
N ARG A 262 -1.08 17.23 -14.94
CA ARG A 262 -0.42 18.24 -14.09
C ARG A 262 -0.31 17.74 -12.65
N THR A 263 -1.37 17.16 -12.12
CA THR A 263 -1.39 16.61 -10.75
C THR A 263 -0.40 15.46 -10.59
N LEU A 264 -0.32 14.54 -11.58
CA LEU A 264 0.63 13.43 -11.57
C LEU A 264 2.09 13.87 -11.66
N VAL A 265 2.38 15.04 -12.22
CA VAL A 265 3.73 15.64 -12.25
C VAL A 265 4.03 16.37 -10.95
N VAL A 266 3.09 17.17 -10.46
CA VAL A 266 3.31 18.07 -9.30
C VAL A 266 3.42 17.29 -7.99
N ILE A 267 2.61 16.25 -7.78
CA ILE A 267 2.64 15.51 -6.53
C ILE A 267 4.03 14.88 -6.28
N PRO A 268 4.63 14.08 -7.19
CA PRO A 268 5.96 13.53 -6.97
C PRO A 268 7.04 14.62 -6.80
N ALA A 269 6.94 15.73 -7.55
CA ALA A 269 7.88 16.84 -7.41
C ALA A 269 7.83 17.46 -6.01
N LEU A 270 6.64 17.73 -5.48
CA LEU A 270 6.47 18.25 -4.13
C LEU A 270 6.93 17.25 -3.07
N MET A 271 6.65 15.96 -3.25
CA MET A 271 7.14 14.93 -2.33
C MET A 271 8.66 14.81 -2.38
N ALA A 272 9.29 14.94 -3.54
CA ALA A 272 10.75 15.00 -3.67
C ALA A 272 11.32 16.19 -2.90
N ALA A 273 10.70 17.38 -3.03
CA ALA A 273 11.09 18.56 -2.29
C ALA A 273 10.93 18.39 -0.77
N ILE A 274 9.84 17.75 -0.32
CA ILE A 274 9.61 17.44 1.11
C ILE A 274 10.70 16.49 1.62
N ALA A 275 11.00 15.40 0.89
CA ALA A 275 12.04 14.45 1.27
C ALA A 275 13.41 15.14 1.39
N ALA A 276 13.75 16.04 0.46
CA ALA A 276 14.96 16.84 0.52
C ALA A 276 14.95 17.84 1.69
N ALA A 277 13.81 18.48 1.96
CA ALA A 277 13.67 19.47 3.04
C ALA A 277 13.76 18.82 4.44
N LEU A 278 13.35 17.56 4.60
CA LEU A 278 13.48 16.83 5.85
C LEU A 278 14.95 16.61 6.26
N LEU A 279 15.92 16.67 5.32
CA LEU A 279 17.34 16.50 5.62
C LEU A 279 17.89 17.61 6.53
N PRO A 280 17.77 18.92 6.19
CA PRO A 280 18.20 19.98 7.06
C PRO A 280 17.24 20.29 8.20
N ALA A 281 15.93 20.00 8.04
CA ALA A 281 14.90 20.32 9.03
C ALA A 281 14.67 19.18 10.05
N GLY A 282 15.35 18.05 9.95
CA GLY A 282 15.06 16.83 10.71
C GLY A 282 15.10 16.98 12.24
N ALA A 283 15.95 17.87 12.76
CA ALA A 283 16.02 18.18 14.18
C ALA A 283 14.94 19.19 14.65
N TRP A 284 14.26 19.87 13.72
CA TRP A 284 13.26 20.88 14.07
C TRP A 284 11.85 20.28 14.03
N PHE A 285 11.35 19.87 15.19
CA PHE A 285 10.08 19.16 15.35
C PHE A 285 8.90 19.79 14.61
N ALA A 286 8.70 21.12 14.73
CA ALA A 286 7.57 21.77 14.08
C ALA A 286 7.64 21.67 12.55
N ALA A 287 8.83 21.85 11.97
CA ALA A 287 9.02 21.70 10.53
C ALA A 287 8.78 20.24 10.08
N VAL A 288 9.26 19.27 10.85
CA VAL A 288 9.06 17.84 10.57
C VAL A 288 7.56 17.51 10.55
N VAL A 289 6.78 17.98 11.54
CA VAL A 289 5.33 17.72 11.61
C VAL A 289 4.61 18.31 10.38
N VAL A 290 4.95 19.54 9.98
CA VAL A 290 4.35 20.19 8.80
C VAL A 290 4.73 19.46 7.51
N LEU A 291 6.01 19.15 7.32
CA LEU A 291 6.50 18.45 6.13
C LEU A 291 5.89 17.05 6.01
N LEU A 292 5.80 16.31 7.12
CA LEU A 292 5.20 14.98 7.13
C LEU A 292 3.67 15.02 6.99
N GLY A 293 3.00 16.03 7.51
CA GLY A 293 1.59 16.29 7.21
C GLY A 293 1.35 16.53 5.71
N MET A 294 2.18 17.35 5.07
CA MET A 294 2.13 17.56 3.62
C MET A 294 2.47 16.26 2.84
N TRP A 295 3.44 15.49 3.32
CA TRP A 295 3.76 14.17 2.76
C TRP A 295 2.54 13.24 2.79
N GLY A 296 1.84 13.16 3.92
CA GLY A 296 0.62 12.36 4.05
C GLY A 296 -0.47 12.81 3.09
N LEU A 297 -0.74 14.12 3.03
CA LEU A 297 -1.73 14.73 2.14
C LEU A 297 -1.48 14.38 0.67
N LEU A 298 -0.24 14.49 0.21
CA LEU A 298 0.13 14.22 -1.18
C LEU A 298 0.23 12.72 -1.47
N GLY A 299 0.92 11.97 -0.61
CA GLY A 299 1.21 10.55 -0.82
C GLY A 299 -0.04 9.66 -0.82
N THR A 300 -1.03 9.96 0.05
CA THR A 300 -2.28 9.19 0.12
C THR A 300 -3.27 9.59 -0.99
N SER A 301 -3.19 10.81 -1.52
CA SER A 301 -4.04 11.26 -2.61
C SER A 301 -3.57 10.78 -3.99
N ALA A 302 -2.26 10.58 -4.18
CA ALA A 302 -1.66 10.20 -5.45
C ALA A 302 -2.23 8.92 -6.07
N PRO A 303 -2.50 7.83 -5.32
CA PRO A 303 -3.12 6.62 -5.86
C PRO A 303 -4.42 6.90 -6.63
N VAL A 304 -5.25 7.83 -6.16
CA VAL A 304 -6.50 8.20 -6.86
C VAL A 304 -6.20 8.78 -8.25
N GLY A 305 -5.13 9.56 -8.35
CA GLY A 305 -4.66 10.10 -9.63
C GLY A 305 -4.17 8.99 -10.58
N TRP A 306 -3.37 8.05 -10.07
CA TRP A 306 -2.84 6.94 -10.86
C TRP A 306 -3.95 6.00 -11.33
N TRP A 307 -4.94 5.68 -10.47
CA TRP A 307 -6.11 4.90 -10.86
C TRP A 307 -6.96 5.63 -11.92
N SER A 308 -7.12 6.94 -11.79
CA SER A 308 -7.84 7.76 -12.80
C SER A 308 -7.08 7.80 -14.11
N TRP A 309 -5.76 7.81 -14.07
CA TRP A 309 -4.92 7.78 -15.26
C TRP A 309 -5.04 6.45 -16.01
N ILE A 310 -4.90 5.30 -15.32
CA ILE A 310 -4.96 4.00 -16.01
C ILE A 310 -6.33 3.74 -16.63
N ALA A 311 -7.41 4.18 -15.99
CA ALA A 311 -8.75 4.10 -16.54
C ALA A 311 -8.91 4.89 -17.87
N LYS A 312 -8.16 6.01 -18.01
CA LYS A 312 -8.11 6.77 -19.27
C LYS A 312 -7.14 6.19 -20.29
N ALA A 313 -6.03 5.63 -19.84
CA ALA A 313 -5.01 5.08 -20.72
C ALA A 313 -5.42 3.72 -21.34
N MET A 314 -6.26 2.95 -20.64
CA MET A 314 -6.73 1.62 -21.06
C MET A 314 -8.26 1.49 -20.93
N PRO A 315 -9.05 2.29 -21.66
CA PRO A 315 -10.51 2.33 -21.50
C PRO A 315 -11.20 1.03 -21.93
N HIS A 316 -10.62 0.29 -22.87
CA HIS A 316 -11.16 -0.97 -23.38
C HIS A 316 -10.70 -2.21 -22.60
N ASP A 317 -9.62 -2.10 -21.82
CA ASP A 317 -9.01 -3.17 -21.04
C ASP A 317 -8.81 -2.78 -19.57
N ALA A 318 -9.85 -2.19 -18.95
CA ALA A 318 -9.76 -1.66 -17.58
C ALA A 318 -9.36 -2.71 -16.54
N GLU A 319 -9.78 -3.96 -16.71
CA GLU A 319 -9.44 -5.06 -15.80
C GLU A 319 -7.94 -5.43 -15.89
N ALA A 320 -7.42 -5.55 -17.12
CA ALA A 320 -6.00 -5.79 -17.37
C ALA A 320 -5.14 -4.61 -16.88
N GLY A 321 -5.58 -3.38 -17.14
CA GLY A 321 -4.93 -2.16 -16.65
C GLY A 321 -4.87 -2.11 -15.12
N GLY A 322 -5.96 -2.47 -14.45
CA GLY A 322 -6.05 -2.56 -13.00
C GLY A 322 -5.09 -3.60 -12.42
N GLY A 323 -5.07 -4.80 -12.99
CA GLY A 323 -4.15 -5.86 -12.58
C GLY A 323 -2.68 -5.48 -12.75
N LEU A 324 -2.34 -4.85 -13.89
CA LEU A 324 -1.00 -4.34 -14.16
C LEU A 324 -0.59 -3.26 -13.15
N MET A 325 -1.52 -2.33 -12.83
CA MET A 325 -1.29 -1.29 -11.83
C MET A 325 -0.96 -1.88 -10.46
N VAL A 326 -1.74 -2.87 -9.99
CA VAL A 326 -1.49 -3.54 -8.70
C VAL A 326 -0.11 -4.22 -8.71
N ALA A 327 0.24 -4.94 -9.78
CA ALA A 327 1.53 -5.60 -9.88
C ALA A 327 2.69 -4.60 -9.85
N VAL A 328 2.60 -3.49 -10.59
CA VAL A 328 3.60 -2.43 -10.60
C VAL A 328 3.72 -1.78 -9.21
N VAL A 329 2.60 -1.42 -8.59
CA VAL A 329 2.58 -0.78 -7.26
C VAL A 329 3.21 -1.69 -6.21
N GLN A 330 2.79 -2.95 -6.11
CA GLN A 330 3.29 -3.87 -5.10
C GLN A 330 4.77 -4.25 -5.31
N THR A 331 5.19 -4.41 -6.57
CA THR A 331 6.62 -4.59 -6.89
C THR A 331 7.43 -3.36 -6.46
N SER A 332 6.92 -2.16 -6.73
CA SER A 332 7.60 -0.90 -6.40
C SER A 332 7.68 -0.66 -4.89
N ILE A 333 6.63 -1.02 -4.13
CA ILE A 333 6.64 -1.01 -2.67
C ILE A 333 7.70 -1.98 -2.14
N ALA A 334 7.76 -3.20 -2.67
CA ALA A 334 8.73 -4.21 -2.27
C ALA A 334 10.17 -3.74 -2.54
N VAL A 335 10.44 -3.27 -3.76
CA VAL A 335 11.77 -2.75 -4.15
C VAL A 335 12.12 -1.50 -3.34
N GLY A 336 11.18 -0.59 -3.15
CA GLY A 336 11.38 0.64 -2.37
C GLY A 336 11.73 0.36 -0.91
N SER A 337 10.98 -0.53 -0.25
CA SER A 337 11.24 -0.93 1.14
C SER A 337 12.59 -1.65 1.30
N THR A 338 12.95 -2.51 0.33
CA THR A 338 14.25 -3.21 0.32
C THR A 338 15.41 -2.23 0.11
N LEU A 339 15.31 -1.38 -0.92
CA LEU A 339 16.31 -0.36 -1.23
C LEU A 339 16.47 0.61 -0.04
N GLY A 340 15.35 1.06 0.53
CA GLY A 340 15.33 1.89 1.72
C GLY A 340 16.05 1.23 2.89
N GLY A 341 15.87 -0.08 3.11
CA GLY A 341 16.54 -0.83 4.17
C GLY A 341 18.05 -0.90 4.03
N VAL A 342 18.51 -1.25 2.84
CA VAL A 342 19.95 -1.30 2.55
C VAL A 342 20.59 0.09 2.75
N LEU A 343 19.92 1.13 2.29
CA LEU A 343 20.38 2.51 2.44
C LEU A 343 20.32 2.97 3.90
N PHE A 344 19.28 2.60 4.64
CA PHE A 344 19.15 2.96 6.03
C PHE A 344 20.23 2.31 6.89
N ASP A 345 20.49 1.02 6.71
CA ASP A 345 21.51 0.28 7.42
C ASP A 345 22.94 0.75 7.09
N SER A 346 23.19 1.24 5.86
CA SER A 346 24.52 1.65 5.40
C SER A 346 24.80 3.14 5.54
N ALA A 347 23.82 3.99 5.30
CA ALA A 347 23.97 5.46 5.22
C ALA A 347 22.96 6.24 6.10
N GLY A 348 22.17 5.52 6.90
CA GLY A 348 21.14 6.08 7.79
C GLY A 348 20.04 6.78 7.04
N SER A 349 19.24 7.56 7.77
CA SER A 349 18.10 8.33 7.22
C SER A 349 18.51 9.32 6.13
N ARG A 350 19.74 9.87 6.19
CA ARG A 350 20.23 10.83 5.19
C ARG A 350 20.32 10.19 3.81
N GLY A 351 20.96 9.02 3.68
CA GLY A 351 21.07 8.28 2.41
C GLY A 351 19.70 7.87 1.88
N THR A 352 18.86 7.35 2.76
CA THR A 352 17.49 6.91 2.44
C THR A 352 16.65 8.07 1.88
N PHE A 353 16.65 9.22 2.53
CA PHE A 353 15.84 10.37 2.11
C PHE A 353 16.35 11.04 0.84
N MET A 354 17.68 11.07 0.63
CA MET A 354 18.27 11.57 -0.64
C MET A 354 17.83 10.70 -1.83
N VAL A 355 17.88 9.38 -1.69
CA VAL A 355 17.47 8.46 -2.75
C VAL A 355 15.96 8.52 -2.97
N ALA A 356 15.15 8.62 -1.92
CA ALA A 356 13.71 8.84 -2.02
C ALA A 356 13.39 10.11 -2.83
N ALA A 357 14.05 11.22 -2.51
CA ALA A 357 13.90 12.48 -3.25
C ALA A 357 14.28 12.33 -4.72
N ALA A 358 15.40 11.69 -5.02
CA ALA A 358 15.85 11.46 -6.40
C ALA A 358 14.87 10.59 -7.19
N VAL A 359 14.39 9.49 -6.60
CA VAL A 359 13.43 8.58 -7.26
C VAL A 359 12.08 9.26 -7.49
N LEU A 360 11.60 10.07 -6.54
CA LEU A 360 10.38 10.86 -6.70
C LEU A 360 10.54 11.95 -7.78
N ALA A 361 11.71 12.60 -7.87
CA ALA A 361 12.01 13.54 -8.95
C ALA A 361 11.99 12.85 -10.33
N VAL A 362 12.57 11.64 -10.41
CA VAL A 362 12.48 10.81 -11.63
C VAL A 362 11.02 10.49 -11.97
N SER A 363 10.20 10.12 -10.97
CA SER A 363 8.77 9.90 -11.19
C SER A 363 8.07 11.12 -11.79
N SER A 364 8.36 12.31 -11.29
CA SER A 364 7.81 13.57 -11.83
C SER A 364 8.21 13.80 -13.30
N VAL A 365 9.47 13.55 -13.64
CA VAL A 365 9.96 13.66 -15.03
C VAL A 365 9.27 12.64 -15.94
N LEU A 366 9.16 11.38 -15.51
CA LEU A 366 8.48 10.32 -16.26
C LEU A 366 6.99 10.62 -16.46
N ALA A 367 6.31 11.16 -15.44
CA ALA A 367 4.93 11.62 -15.56
C ALA A 367 4.79 12.78 -16.56
N PHE A 368 5.74 13.72 -16.59
CA PHE A 368 5.78 14.78 -17.59
C PHE A 368 5.98 14.23 -19.01
N VAL A 369 6.88 13.27 -19.19
CA VAL A 369 7.09 12.59 -20.47
C VAL A 369 5.81 11.89 -20.92
N THR A 370 5.13 11.18 -20.00
CA THR A 370 3.82 10.55 -20.27
C THR A 370 2.79 11.55 -20.75
N ALA A 371 2.68 12.70 -20.10
CA ALA A 371 1.78 13.78 -20.48
C ALA A 371 2.06 14.29 -21.91
N ARG A 372 3.35 14.49 -22.25
CA ARG A 372 3.79 14.96 -23.57
C ARG A 372 3.53 13.94 -24.69
N ILE A 373 3.75 12.65 -24.43
CA ILE A 373 3.48 11.60 -25.42
C ILE A 373 1.98 11.50 -25.68
N THR A 374 1.16 11.50 -24.62
CA THR A 374 -0.29 11.41 -24.76
C THR A 374 -0.86 12.61 -25.53
N SER A 375 -0.38 13.84 -25.28
CA SER A 375 -0.85 15.03 -26.00
C SER A 375 -0.48 15.07 -27.50
N ARG A 376 0.42 14.20 -27.97
CA ARG A 376 0.81 14.07 -29.38
C ARG A 376 0.03 12.98 -30.11
N THR A 377 -0.63 12.10 -29.36
CA THR A 377 -1.41 10.97 -29.92
C THR A 377 -2.92 11.23 -29.92
N THR A 378 -3.39 12.25 -29.22
CA THR A 378 -4.74 12.82 -29.28
C THR A 378 -4.79 14.00 -30.22
#